data_4d8a07cfc86b6cef9ae76d455d63015e
#
_entry.id   4d8a07cfc86b6cef9ae76d455d63015e
#
_cell.length_a   1.000
_cell.length_b   1.000
_cell.length_c   1.000
_cell.angle_alpha   90.00
_cell.angle_beta   90.00
_cell.angle_gamma   90.00
#
_symmetry.space_group_name_H-M   'P 1'
#
loop_
_entity.id
_entity.type
_entity.pdbx_description
1 polymer ?
#
loop_
_entity_poly.entity_id
_entity_poly.type
_entity_poly.pdbx_seq_one_letter_code
_entity_poly.pdbx_strand_id
1 'polypeptide(L)'
;MLNPSRATASEQSHKPQPTGYEKTHRKTHSAAIMSGTQELQKVLDLFEQRIAAVESKVGVAGPPPPPAAGTSEAPQVTAFDAYCSKSLEPFVAACASLNAKEATECAEHVKQAWSAMRGFIVAASLSKKPANFPGDCMALIKPCQAAMQGASAAIKRGDWELHQKTVSEGVQCLQWLITSPGPKDVVESYIGGTDFHANKIRVKYKKTDPKQIAFCDTFKRLMTDLMAYVKEYHLTGVTFNPRGGDIGSAPVTAAKENTPPPAQSSAKAGLASALAGRLRRPIHSHSPSTA
;
A
#
# COMPACT_ATOMS: atom_id res chain seq x y z
N MET A 1 4.03 55.33 60.26
CA MET A 1 4.17 56.76 59.91
C MET A 1 4.45 56.85 58.41
N LEU A 2 3.55 57.61 57.76
CA LEU A 2 3.70 58.33 56.50
C LEU A 2 3.74 57.59 55.19
N ASN A 3 2.54 57.46 54.56
CA ASN A 3 2.29 57.68 53.15
C ASN A 3 2.70 59.13 52.73
N PRO A 4 3.03 59.48 51.47
CA PRO A 4 1.99 59.77 50.51
C PRO A 4 2.33 59.44 49.02
N SER A 5 1.32 59.04 48.27
CA SER A 5 0.59 59.82 47.24
C SER A 5 1.27 60.21 45.93
N ARG A 6 0.58 59.84 44.87
CA ARG A 6 0.37 60.53 43.57
C ARG A 6 1.47 60.37 42.51
N ALA A 7 1.19 59.90 41.31
CA ALA A 7 0.34 60.60 40.34
C ALA A 7 0.00 59.69 39.16
N THR A 8 -1.24 59.75 38.76
CA THR A 8 -1.77 59.25 37.49
C THR A 8 -1.29 60.14 36.33
N ALA A 9 -0.65 59.55 35.33
CA ALA A 9 -0.50 60.21 34.03
C ALA A 9 -1.18 59.30 32.97
N SER A 10 -2.32 59.75 32.48
CA SER A 10 -3.01 59.21 31.32
C SER A 10 -2.25 59.55 30.05
N GLU A 11 -1.55 58.64 29.48
CA GLU A 11 -0.92 58.78 28.17
C GLU A 11 -1.97 58.47 27.11
N GLN A 12 -2.61 59.52 26.58
CA GLN A 12 -3.44 59.46 25.38
C GLN A 12 -2.52 59.20 24.18
N SER A 13 -2.53 57.96 23.70
CA SER A 13 -1.90 57.56 22.45
C SER A 13 -2.61 58.24 21.27
N HIS A 14 -2.00 59.31 20.77
CA HIS A 14 -2.42 60.00 19.57
C HIS A 14 -1.97 59.15 18.36
N LYS A 15 -2.91 58.42 17.74
CA LYS A 15 -2.70 57.74 16.46
C LYS A 15 -2.55 58.82 15.37
N PRO A 16 -1.44 58.88 14.65
CA PRO A 16 -1.30 59.83 13.55
C PRO A 16 -2.29 59.48 12.42
N GLN A 17 -3.04 60.46 11.98
CA GLN A 17 -3.92 60.34 10.81
C GLN A 17 -3.03 60.24 9.54
N PRO A 18 -3.33 59.30 8.62
CA PRO A 18 -2.55 59.16 7.39
C PRO A 18 -2.65 60.41 6.52
N THR A 19 -1.49 60.91 6.10
CA THR A 19 -1.36 62.06 5.21
C THR A 19 -1.95 61.73 3.82
N GLY A 20 -2.43 62.79 3.12
CA GLY A 20 -3.08 62.63 1.80
C GLY A 20 -2.23 61.87 0.76
N TYR A 21 -0.91 61.85 0.94
CA TYR A 21 0.03 61.11 0.07
C TYR A 21 -0.10 59.58 0.20
N GLU A 22 -0.31 59.06 1.41
CA GLU A 22 -0.54 57.61 1.61
C GLU A 22 -1.86 57.13 1.05
N LYS A 23 -2.91 57.93 1.09
CA LYS A 23 -4.23 57.58 0.52
C LYS A 23 -4.20 57.47 -1.00
N THR A 24 -3.39 58.32 -1.69
CA THR A 24 -3.26 58.28 -3.16
C THR A 24 -2.44 57.07 -3.61
N HIS A 25 -1.33 56.75 -2.93
CA HIS A 25 -0.51 55.57 -3.24
C HIS A 25 -1.24 54.26 -3.03
N ARG A 26 -2.08 54.16 -2.01
CA ARG A 26 -2.87 52.96 -1.72
C ARG A 26 -3.98 52.73 -2.76
N LYS A 27 -4.59 53.81 -3.28
CA LYS A 27 -5.59 53.71 -4.35
C LYS A 27 -4.96 53.31 -5.70
N THR A 28 -3.81 53.82 -6.05
CA THR A 28 -3.12 53.47 -7.29
C THR A 28 -2.56 52.05 -7.26
N HIS A 29 -2.06 51.56 -6.11
CA HIS A 29 -1.61 50.18 -5.96
C HIS A 29 -2.78 49.17 -6.02
N SER A 30 -3.93 49.50 -5.42
CA SER A 30 -5.14 48.66 -5.49
C SER A 30 -5.70 48.61 -6.91
N ALA A 31 -5.72 49.71 -7.64
CA ALA A 31 -6.16 49.78 -9.03
C ALA A 31 -5.24 48.99 -9.99
N ALA A 32 -3.92 49.02 -9.76
CA ALA A 32 -2.95 48.25 -10.54
C ALA A 32 -3.08 46.71 -10.30
N ILE A 33 -3.34 46.30 -9.06
CA ILE A 33 -3.58 44.88 -8.73
C ILE A 33 -4.89 44.40 -9.36
N MET A 34 -5.96 45.18 -9.31
CA MET A 34 -7.24 44.85 -9.93
C MET A 34 -7.14 44.76 -11.46
N SER A 35 -6.32 45.63 -12.09
CA SER A 35 -6.06 45.57 -13.54
C SER A 35 -5.27 44.30 -13.91
N GLY A 36 -4.26 43.92 -13.10
CA GLY A 36 -3.48 42.70 -13.35
C GLY A 36 -4.29 41.39 -13.21
N THR A 37 -5.23 41.36 -12.28
CA THR A 37 -6.15 40.19 -12.14
C THR A 37 -7.12 40.09 -13.28
N GLN A 38 -7.61 41.21 -13.80
CA GLN A 38 -8.50 41.22 -14.99
C GLN A 38 -7.77 40.77 -16.25
N GLU A 39 -6.52 41.13 -16.44
CA GLU A 39 -5.72 40.67 -17.58
C GLU A 39 -5.41 39.20 -17.49
N LEU A 40 -5.09 38.68 -16.30
CA LEU A 40 -4.91 37.22 -16.05
C LEU A 40 -6.20 36.45 -16.36
N GLN A 41 -7.36 36.96 -15.96
CA GLN A 41 -8.64 36.32 -16.24
C GLN A 41 -8.91 36.23 -17.76
N LYS A 42 -8.64 37.32 -18.51
CA LYS A 42 -8.77 37.30 -19.97
C LYS A 42 -7.87 36.25 -20.65
N VAL A 43 -6.66 36.08 -20.13
CA VAL A 43 -5.72 35.07 -20.63
C VAL A 43 -6.25 33.67 -20.33
N LEU A 44 -6.78 33.42 -19.11
CA LEU A 44 -7.40 32.15 -18.76
C LEU A 44 -8.59 31.83 -19.68
N ASP A 45 -9.52 32.80 -19.85
CA ASP A 45 -10.69 32.62 -20.72
C ASP A 45 -10.28 32.30 -22.16
N LEU A 46 -9.20 32.94 -22.66
CA LEU A 46 -8.66 32.68 -23.99
C LEU A 46 -8.07 31.27 -24.11
N PHE A 47 -7.40 30.76 -23.05
CA PHE A 47 -6.89 29.40 -22.99
C PHE A 47 -8.03 28.39 -22.98
N GLU A 48 -9.07 28.60 -22.19
CA GLU A 48 -10.26 27.73 -22.16
C GLU A 48 -10.96 27.69 -23.52
N GLN A 49 -11.11 28.83 -24.20
CA GLN A 49 -11.64 28.86 -25.56
C GLN A 49 -10.79 28.07 -26.56
N ARG A 50 -9.48 28.18 -26.46
CA ARG A 50 -8.56 27.44 -27.36
C ARG A 50 -8.59 25.94 -27.09
N ILE A 51 -8.66 25.54 -25.83
CA ILE A 51 -8.81 24.13 -25.44
C ILE A 51 -10.14 23.58 -25.99
N ALA A 52 -11.25 24.26 -25.77
CA ALA A 52 -12.56 23.86 -26.28
C ALA A 52 -12.58 23.76 -27.82
N ALA A 53 -11.90 24.66 -28.51
CA ALA A 53 -11.80 24.63 -29.99
C ALA A 53 -10.93 23.46 -30.49
N VAL A 54 -9.91 23.05 -29.74
CA VAL A 54 -9.07 21.88 -30.05
C VAL A 54 -9.85 20.59 -29.78
N GLU A 55 -10.54 20.52 -28.65
CA GLU A 55 -11.37 19.38 -28.27
C GLU A 55 -12.50 19.14 -29.28
N SER A 56 -13.14 20.20 -29.77
CA SER A 56 -14.18 20.15 -30.84
C SER A 56 -13.61 19.65 -32.18
N LYS A 57 -12.36 19.97 -32.51
CA LYS A 57 -11.70 19.55 -33.76
C LYS A 57 -11.15 18.13 -33.71
N VAL A 58 -10.78 17.65 -32.53
CA VAL A 58 -10.19 16.31 -32.33
C VAL A 58 -11.26 15.25 -32.09
N GLY A 59 -12.55 15.65 -31.96
CA GLY A 59 -13.64 14.72 -31.67
C GLY A 59 -13.56 14.09 -30.30
N VAL A 60 -12.77 14.68 -29.39
CA VAL A 60 -12.77 14.29 -27.99
C VAL A 60 -14.06 14.78 -27.39
N ALA A 61 -14.99 13.90 -27.12
CA ALA A 61 -16.16 14.20 -26.29
C ALA A 61 -15.64 14.91 -25.04
N GLY A 62 -16.34 15.96 -24.61
CA GLY A 62 -15.98 16.78 -23.46
C GLY A 62 -15.54 15.94 -22.26
N PRO A 63 -14.93 16.55 -21.21
CA PRO A 63 -14.37 15.80 -20.10
C PRO A 63 -15.39 14.73 -19.67
N PRO A 64 -15.00 13.45 -19.62
CA PRO A 64 -15.96 12.43 -19.24
C PRO A 64 -16.62 12.87 -17.93
N PRO A 65 -17.95 12.74 -17.78
CA PRO A 65 -18.58 12.99 -16.50
C PRO A 65 -17.76 12.25 -15.45
N PRO A 66 -17.55 12.82 -14.24
CA PRO A 66 -16.78 12.15 -13.22
C PRO A 66 -17.29 10.72 -13.17
N PRO A 67 -16.41 9.70 -13.26
CA PRO A 67 -16.87 8.32 -13.40
C PRO A 67 -17.88 8.09 -12.29
N ALA A 68 -19.13 7.84 -12.72
CA ALA A 68 -20.17 7.37 -11.83
C ALA A 68 -19.50 6.24 -11.05
N ALA A 69 -19.67 6.19 -9.71
CA ALA A 69 -19.04 5.29 -8.78
C ALA A 69 -19.18 3.81 -9.22
N GLY A 70 -18.55 3.48 -10.32
CA GLY A 70 -18.27 2.15 -10.81
C GLY A 70 -16.92 1.74 -10.24
N THR A 71 -16.88 0.64 -9.56
CA THR A 71 -15.86 -0.08 -8.81
C THR A 71 -14.51 -0.27 -9.54
N SER A 72 -13.96 0.75 -10.17
CA SER A 72 -12.59 0.73 -10.68
C SER A 72 -11.65 1.00 -9.50
N GLU A 73 -10.89 0.00 -9.09
CA GLU A 73 -9.85 0.18 -8.08
C GLU A 73 -8.92 1.33 -8.49
N ALA A 74 -8.43 2.08 -7.50
CA ALA A 74 -7.54 3.21 -7.75
C ALA A 74 -6.28 2.76 -8.52
N PRO A 75 -5.72 3.59 -9.44
CA PRO A 75 -4.59 3.19 -10.29
C PRO A 75 -3.40 2.63 -9.51
N GLN A 76 -3.10 3.19 -8.33
CA GLN A 76 -2.03 2.69 -7.45
C GLN A 76 -2.32 1.30 -6.91
N VAL A 77 -3.58 0.93 -6.68
CA VAL A 77 -3.96 -0.42 -6.22
C VAL A 77 -3.82 -1.42 -7.35
N THR A 78 -4.36 -1.10 -8.54
CA THR A 78 -4.21 -1.94 -9.73
C THR A 78 -2.73 -2.17 -10.10
N ALA A 79 -1.92 -1.11 -10.01
CA ALA A 79 -0.48 -1.20 -10.26
C ALA A 79 0.24 -2.06 -9.20
N PHE A 80 -0.19 -1.99 -7.93
CA PHE A 80 0.34 -2.84 -6.86
C PHE A 80 0.02 -4.32 -7.11
N ASP A 81 -1.19 -4.63 -7.55
CA ASP A 81 -1.60 -6.00 -7.86
C ASP A 81 -0.82 -6.56 -9.06
N ALA A 82 -0.63 -5.75 -10.10
CA ALA A 82 0.21 -6.11 -11.25
C ALA A 82 1.68 -6.34 -10.83
N TYR A 83 2.21 -5.50 -9.94
CA TYR A 83 3.54 -5.68 -9.36
C TYR A 83 3.63 -7.00 -8.56
N CYS A 84 2.64 -7.33 -7.74
CA CYS A 84 2.60 -8.59 -6.98
C CYS A 84 2.61 -9.79 -7.93
N SER A 85 1.78 -9.81 -8.95
CA SER A 85 1.76 -10.90 -9.94
C SER A 85 3.10 -11.05 -10.67
N LYS A 86 3.77 -9.93 -10.97
CA LYS A 86 5.06 -9.93 -11.68
C LYS A 86 6.24 -10.36 -10.82
N SER A 87 6.23 -10.05 -9.51
CA SER A 87 7.43 -10.13 -8.67
C SER A 87 7.26 -10.96 -7.41
N LEU A 88 6.08 -10.92 -6.75
CA LEU A 88 5.80 -11.73 -5.57
C LEU A 88 5.57 -13.20 -5.93
N GLU A 89 4.78 -13.49 -6.95
CA GLU A 89 4.49 -14.87 -7.36
C GLU A 89 5.77 -15.64 -7.77
N PRO A 90 6.71 -15.08 -8.57
CA PRO A 90 7.98 -15.75 -8.84
C PRO A 90 8.82 -16.02 -7.60
N PHE A 91 8.81 -15.13 -6.59
CA PHE A 91 9.50 -15.39 -5.33
C PHE A 91 8.86 -16.55 -4.56
N VAL A 92 7.53 -16.58 -4.47
CA VAL A 92 6.80 -17.68 -3.83
C VAL A 92 7.10 -19.01 -4.53
N ALA A 93 7.12 -19.03 -5.86
CA ALA A 93 7.47 -20.21 -6.65
C ALA A 93 8.93 -20.66 -6.40
N ALA A 94 9.87 -19.71 -6.28
CA ALA A 94 11.26 -20.00 -5.95
C ALA A 94 11.38 -20.64 -4.56
N CYS A 95 10.67 -20.11 -3.55
CA CYS A 95 10.60 -20.73 -2.22
C CYS A 95 10.06 -22.16 -2.27
N ALA A 96 8.96 -22.38 -2.99
CA ALA A 96 8.35 -23.69 -3.14
C ALA A 96 9.31 -24.72 -3.80
N SER A 97 10.12 -24.26 -4.77
CA SER A 97 11.09 -25.13 -5.46
C SER A 97 12.19 -25.69 -4.55
N LEU A 98 12.43 -25.05 -3.41
CA LEU A 98 13.43 -25.49 -2.42
C LEU A 98 12.96 -26.71 -1.62
N ASN A 99 11.68 -27.07 -1.65
CA ASN A 99 11.08 -28.21 -0.98
C ASN A 99 11.42 -28.29 0.53
N ALA A 100 11.52 -27.13 1.19
CA ALA A 100 11.83 -27.01 2.61
C ALA A 100 10.72 -26.25 3.33
N LYS A 101 10.40 -26.67 4.53
CA LYS A 101 9.39 -26.04 5.38
C LYS A 101 9.76 -24.56 5.66
N GLU A 102 11.01 -24.31 5.98
CA GLU A 102 11.51 -22.96 6.31
C GLU A 102 11.44 -22.03 5.10
N ALA A 103 11.66 -22.53 3.89
CA ALA A 103 11.49 -21.74 2.67
C ALA A 103 10.01 -21.41 2.43
N THR A 104 9.10 -22.35 2.70
CA THR A 104 7.67 -22.09 2.65
C THR A 104 7.25 -21.06 3.69
N GLU A 105 7.73 -21.17 4.92
CA GLU A 105 7.50 -20.18 5.99
C GLU A 105 7.98 -18.78 5.57
N CYS A 106 9.15 -18.68 4.91
CA CYS A 106 9.64 -17.43 4.34
C CYS A 106 8.66 -16.83 3.32
N ALA A 107 8.13 -17.64 2.40
CA ALA A 107 7.14 -17.20 1.44
C ALA A 107 5.86 -16.69 2.12
N GLU A 108 5.37 -17.39 3.14
CA GLU A 108 4.17 -16.99 3.87
C GLU A 108 4.35 -15.66 4.62
N HIS A 109 5.51 -15.42 5.25
CA HIS A 109 5.80 -14.14 5.88
C HIS A 109 5.80 -12.99 4.87
N VAL A 110 6.38 -13.20 3.68
CA VAL A 110 6.36 -12.18 2.62
C VAL A 110 4.93 -11.95 2.11
N LYS A 111 4.16 -13.01 1.86
CA LYS A 111 2.74 -12.90 1.47
C LYS A 111 1.91 -12.10 2.48
N GLN A 112 2.06 -12.40 3.76
CA GLN A 112 1.38 -11.67 4.84
C GLN A 112 1.77 -10.18 4.85
N ALA A 113 3.06 -9.87 4.70
CA ALA A 113 3.57 -8.51 4.67
C ALA A 113 3.01 -7.73 3.46
N TRP A 114 3.03 -8.33 2.27
CA TRP A 114 2.51 -7.70 1.05
C TRP A 114 0.99 -7.56 1.08
N SER A 115 0.28 -8.51 1.66
CA SER A 115 -1.16 -8.41 1.88
C SER A 115 -1.52 -7.26 2.84
N ALA A 116 -0.78 -7.11 3.93
CA ALA A 116 -0.95 -5.98 4.87
C ALA A 116 -0.66 -4.63 4.19
N MET A 117 0.42 -4.56 3.39
CA MET A 117 0.77 -3.39 2.58
C MET A 117 -0.35 -3.02 1.61
N ARG A 118 -0.89 -4.01 0.86
CA ARG A 118 -2.03 -3.82 -0.02
C ARG A 118 -3.24 -3.22 0.71
N GLY A 119 -3.57 -3.80 1.86
CA GLY A 119 -4.68 -3.32 2.69
C GLY A 119 -4.53 -1.84 3.07
N PHE A 120 -3.32 -1.43 3.42
CA PHE A 120 -3.03 -0.03 3.72
C PHE A 120 -3.17 0.87 2.48
N ILE A 121 -2.62 0.46 1.33
CA ILE A 121 -2.70 1.22 0.07
C ILE A 121 -4.15 1.38 -0.38
N VAL A 122 -4.97 0.33 -0.28
CA VAL A 122 -6.42 0.37 -0.59
C VAL A 122 -7.12 1.38 0.33
N ALA A 123 -6.90 1.30 1.65
CA ALA A 123 -7.51 2.22 2.60
C ALA A 123 -7.10 3.68 2.33
N ALA A 124 -5.83 3.93 2.04
CA ALA A 124 -5.33 5.25 1.69
C ALA A 124 -5.95 5.78 0.38
N SER A 125 -6.16 4.91 -0.62
CA SER A 125 -6.78 5.28 -1.89
C SER A 125 -8.26 5.68 -1.77
N LEU A 126 -8.92 5.26 -0.71
CA LEU A 126 -10.34 5.56 -0.43
C LEU A 126 -10.51 6.71 0.57
N SER A 127 -9.44 7.15 1.22
CA SER A 127 -9.51 8.08 2.35
C SER A 127 -8.67 9.32 2.14
N LYS A 128 -9.07 10.42 2.77
CA LYS A 128 -8.25 11.62 2.93
C LYS A 128 -7.06 11.33 3.84
N LYS A 129 -5.96 12.04 3.61
CA LYS A 129 -4.83 12.01 4.54
C LYS A 129 -5.28 12.57 5.89
N PRO A 130 -5.16 11.80 6.99
CA PRO A 130 -5.56 12.27 8.31
C PRO A 130 -4.62 13.38 8.79
N ALA A 131 -5.13 14.28 9.63
CA ALA A 131 -4.36 15.39 10.17
C ALA A 131 -3.22 14.90 11.08
N ASN A 132 -3.46 13.83 11.85
CA ASN A 132 -2.46 13.20 12.73
C ASN A 132 -1.94 11.90 12.10
N PHE A 133 -1.27 12.02 10.94
CA PHE A 133 -0.59 10.87 10.32
C PHE A 133 0.80 10.67 10.97
N PRO A 134 1.21 9.45 11.35
CA PRO A 134 0.53 8.16 11.15
C PRO A 134 -0.42 7.74 12.29
N GLY A 135 -0.61 8.55 13.33
CA GLY A 135 -1.37 8.19 14.53
C GLY A 135 -2.78 7.63 14.23
N ASP A 136 -3.55 8.33 13.39
CA ASP A 136 -4.91 7.93 13.04
C ASP A 136 -4.98 6.70 12.13
N CYS A 137 -3.82 6.24 11.62
CA CYS A 137 -3.69 5.05 10.78
C CYS A 137 -3.26 3.80 11.55
N MET A 138 -3.13 3.86 12.88
CA MET A 138 -2.56 2.76 13.68
C MET A 138 -3.30 1.43 13.50
N ALA A 139 -4.62 1.44 13.31
CA ALA A 139 -5.39 0.22 13.04
C ALA A 139 -4.96 -0.48 11.75
N LEU A 140 -4.61 0.28 10.71
CA LEU A 140 -4.14 -0.21 9.42
C LEU A 140 -2.65 -0.57 9.43
N ILE A 141 -1.87 0.03 10.33
CA ILE A 141 -0.43 -0.23 10.49
C ILE A 141 -0.17 -1.51 11.28
N LYS A 142 -1.04 -1.85 12.23
CA LYS A 142 -0.91 -3.06 13.07
C LYS A 142 -0.65 -4.36 12.28
N PRO A 143 -1.37 -4.68 11.18
CA PRO A 143 -1.07 -5.86 10.36
C PRO A 143 0.34 -5.84 9.77
N CYS A 144 0.84 -4.67 9.35
CA CYS A 144 2.19 -4.51 8.85
C CYS A 144 3.22 -4.76 9.95
N GLN A 145 3.00 -4.19 11.15
CA GLN A 145 3.86 -4.42 12.31
C GLN A 145 3.87 -5.90 12.73
N ALA A 146 2.72 -6.56 12.73
CA ALA A 146 2.61 -7.99 13.03
C ALA A 146 3.39 -8.84 12.02
N ALA A 147 3.32 -8.51 10.71
CA ALA A 147 4.08 -9.19 9.68
C ALA A 147 5.61 -9.02 9.86
N MET A 148 6.08 -7.80 10.17
CA MET A 148 7.48 -7.54 10.47
C MET A 148 7.98 -8.31 11.70
N GLN A 149 7.20 -8.30 12.78
CA GLN A 149 7.51 -9.04 14.01
C GLN A 149 7.51 -10.56 13.78
N GLY A 150 6.52 -11.08 13.05
CA GLY A 150 6.41 -12.49 12.70
C GLY A 150 7.60 -12.99 11.90
N ALA A 151 8.04 -12.25 10.88
CA ALA A 151 9.22 -12.59 10.10
C ALA A 151 10.51 -12.59 10.96
N SER A 152 10.63 -11.64 11.90
CA SER A 152 11.79 -11.59 12.80
C SER A 152 11.77 -12.72 13.83
N ALA A 153 10.61 -13.07 14.37
CA ALA A 153 10.46 -14.15 15.35
C ALA A 153 10.66 -15.55 14.73
N ALA A 154 10.51 -15.67 13.41
CA ALA A 154 10.69 -16.93 12.69
C ALA A 154 12.16 -17.33 12.52
N ILE A 155 13.12 -16.47 12.82
CA ILE A 155 14.55 -16.75 12.66
C ILE A 155 14.99 -17.83 13.66
N LYS A 156 15.48 -18.94 13.11
CA LYS A 156 16.03 -20.07 13.89
C LYS A 156 17.44 -20.37 13.43
N ARG A 157 18.32 -20.74 14.36
CA ARG A 157 19.67 -21.23 14.01
C ARG A 157 19.57 -22.51 13.20
N GLY A 158 20.31 -22.59 12.11
CA GLY A 158 20.35 -23.76 11.24
C GLY A 158 20.68 -23.38 9.80
N ASP A 159 20.48 -24.33 8.89
CA ASP A 159 20.81 -24.15 7.46
C ASP A 159 19.99 -23.07 6.78
N TRP A 160 18.81 -22.77 7.29
CA TRP A 160 17.87 -21.79 6.74
C TRP A 160 17.95 -20.40 7.41
N GLU A 161 18.83 -20.25 8.41
CA GLU A 161 18.96 -18.99 9.16
C GLU A 161 19.20 -17.79 8.24
N LEU A 162 20.05 -17.94 7.23
CA LEU A 162 20.36 -16.85 6.29
C LEU A 162 19.16 -16.46 5.43
N HIS A 163 18.32 -17.44 5.03
CA HIS A 163 17.10 -17.19 4.26
C HIS A 163 16.08 -16.44 5.11
N GLN A 164 15.86 -16.88 6.34
CA GLN A 164 14.97 -16.24 7.30
C GLN A 164 15.43 -14.81 7.62
N LYS A 165 16.74 -14.59 7.80
CA LYS A 165 17.31 -13.24 7.99
C LYS A 165 17.13 -12.37 6.75
N THR A 166 17.33 -12.91 5.55
CA THR A 166 17.11 -12.21 4.30
C THR A 166 15.67 -11.69 4.20
N VAL A 167 14.68 -12.56 4.49
CA VAL A 167 13.27 -12.19 4.45
C VAL A 167 12.92 -11.23 5.58
N SER A 168 13.37 -11.50 6.81
CA SER A 168 13.10 -10.62 7.95
C SER A 168 13.61 -9.21 7.73
N GLU A 169 14.80 -9.05 7.16
CA GLU A 169 15.37 -7.73 6.80
C GLU A 169 14.53 -7.06 5.72
N GLY A 170 14.17 -7.78 4.66
CA GLY A 170 13.40 -7.21 3.55
C GLY A 170 12.00 -6.77 3.96
N VAL A 171 11.32 -7.53 4.82
CA VAL A 171 9.96 -7.19 5.29
C VAL A 171 9.94 -5.90 6.12
N GLN A 172 11.05 -5.51 6.75
CA GLN A 172 11.14 -4.22 7.47
C GLN A 172 10.93 -3.02 6.54
N CYS A 173 11.06 -3.19 5.23
CA CYS A 173 10.78 -2.13 4.27
C CYS A 173 9.35 -1.56 4.38
N LEU A 174 8.38 -2.30 4.99
CA LEU A 174 7.02 -1.79 5.23
C LEU A 174 7.00 -0.47 5.98
N GLN A 175 8.08 -0.08 6.65
CA GLN A 175 8.23 1.22 7.28
C GLN A 175 8.07 2.38 6.28
N TRP A 176 8.25 2.16 4.97
CA TRP A 176 8.00 3.17 3.97
C TRP A 176 6.57 3.73 4.00
N LEU A 177 5.59 2.90 4.43
CA LEU A 177 4.18 3.29 4.53
C LEU A 177 3.92 4.49 5.46
N ILE A 178 4.77 4.67 6.46
CA ILE A 178 4.65 5.76 7.45
C ILE A 178 5.75 6.81 7.28
N THR A 179 6.65 6.65 6.32
CA THR A 179 7.76 7.57 6.08
C THR A 179 7.37 8.66 5.09
N SER A 180 7.67 9.90 5.43
CA SER A 180 7.50 11.07 4.57
C SER A 180 8.45 12.17 5.05
N PRO A 181 9.26 12.79 4.17
CA PRO A 181 9.55 12.40 2.78
C PRO A 181 10.49 11.19 2.68
N GLY A 182 10.72 10.72 1.46
CA GLY A 182 11.75 9.72 1.15
C GLY A 182 11.36 8.26 1.33
N PRO A 183 10.10 7.84 1.07
CA PRO A 183 9.70 6.43 1.22
C PRO A 183 10.50 5.48 0.32
N LYS A 184 10.91 5.92 -0.87
CA LYS A 184 11.79 5.18 -1.77
C LYS A 184 13.12 4.83 -1.11
N ASP A 185 13.72 5.79 -0.39
CA ASP A 185 15.04 5.63 0.23
C ASP A 185 15.00 4.60 1.37
N VAL A 186 13.86 4.50 2.06
CA VAL A 186 13.61 3.43 3.05
C VAL A 186 13.68 2.06 2.38
N VAL A 187 12.96 1.85 1.26
CA VAL A 187 12.99 0.57 0.55
C VAL A 187 14.40 0.26 0.04
N GLU A 188 15.10 1.25 -0.53
CA GLU A 188 16.47 1.12 -1.02
C GLU A 188 17.46 0.69 0.08
N SER A 189 17.32 1.27 1.28
CA SER A 189 18.15 0.89 2.43
C SER A 189 17.98 -0.58 2.80
N TYR A 190 16.74 -1.09 2.81
CA TYR A 190 16.49 -2.50 3.11
C TYR A 190 16.90 -3.46 2.00
N ILE A 191 16.99 -3.02 0.74
CA ILE A 191 17.63 -3.81 -0.33
C ILE A 191 19.08 -4.10 0.03
N GLY A 192 19.82 -3.08 0.51
CA GLY A 192 21.21 -3.24 0.95
C GLY A 192 21.37 -4.23 2.10
N GLY A 193 20.54 -4.09 3.14
CA GLY A 193 20.52 -5.01 4.28
C GLY A 193 20.19 -6.45 3.89
N THR A 194 19.22 -6.62 3.00
CA THR A 194 18.82 -7.92 2.43
C THR A 194 19.97 -8.57 1.66
N ASP A 195 20.68 -7.81 0.81
CA ASP A 195 21.80 -8.32 0.03
C ASP A 195 22.95 -8.81 0.92
N PHE A 196 23.14 -8.25 2.10
CA PHE A 196 24.15 -8.70 3.07
C PHE A 196 23.95 -10.18 3.46
N HIS A 197 22.72 -10.62 3.70
CA HIS A 197 22.41 -12.01 4.01
C HIS A 197 22.32 -12.87 2.74
N ALA A 198 21.67 -12.38 1.69
CA ALA A 198 21.50 -13.10 0.43
C ALA A 198 22.84 -13.42 -0.25
N ASN A 199 23.85 -12.53 -0.17
CA ASN A 199 25.16 -12.79 -0.73
C ASN A 199 25.89 -13.95 -0.03
N LYS A 200 25.66 -14.18 1.25
CA LYS A 200 26.20 -15.35 1.95
C LYS A 200 25.56 -16.65 1.42
N ILE A 201 24.25 -16.64 1.12
CA ILE A 201 23.58 -17.75 0.46
C ILE A 201 24.18 -17.98 -0.93
N ARG A 202 24.32 -16.91 -1.74
CA ARG A 202 24.93 -17.02 -3.08
C ARG A 202 26.33 -17.62 -3.04
N VAL A 203 27.16 -17.16 -2.12
CA VAL A 203 28.53 -17.71 -1.96
C VAL A 203 28.49 -19.20 -1.60
N LYS A 204 27.64 -19.59 -0.64
CA LYS A 204 27.50 -20.98 -0.18
C LYS A 204 27.04 -21.91 -1.29
N TYR A 205 26.07 -21.49 -2.12
CA TYR A 205 25.37 -22.37 -3.06
C TYR A 205 25.64 -22.12 -4.55
N LYS A 206 26.52 -21.16 -4.90
CA LYS A 206 26.80 -20.75 -6.30
C LYS A 206 27.07 -21.91 -7.26
N LYS A 207 27.75 -22.98 -6.78
CA LYS A 207 28.15 -24.11 -7.61
C LYS A 207 27.32 -25.36 -7.39
N THR A 208 26.48 -25.39 -6.37
CA THR A 208 25.85 -26.62 -5.86
C THR A 208 24.34 -26.65 -6.02
N ASP A 209 23.66 -25.49 -5.88
CA ASP A 209 22.20 -25.43 -5.91
C ASP A 209 21.68 -24.12 -6.52
N PRO A 210 21.30 -24.13 -7.80
CA PRO A 210 20.76 -22.96 -8.48
C PRO A 210 19.42 -22.48 -7.92
N LYS A 211 18.65 -23.33 -7.23
CA LYS A 211 17.38 -22.93 -6.61
C LYS A 211 17.60 -21.93 -5.46
N GLN A 212 18.69 -22.11 -4.71
CA GLN A 212 19.10 -21.16 -3.66
C GLN A 212 19.47 -19.78 -4.24
N ILE A 213 20.05 -19.78 -5.42
CA ILE A 213 20.36 -18.54 -6.14
C ILE A 213 19.07 -17.88 -6.63
N ALA A 214 18.14 -18.67 -7.20
CA ALA A 214 16.83 -18.18 -7.64
C ALA A 214 16.02 -17.55 -6.50
N PHE A 215 16.06 -18.11 -5.26
CA PHE A 215 15.49 -17.49 -4.08
C PHE A 215 16.05 -16.07 -3.85
N CYS A 216 17.35 -15.91 -3.86
CA CYS A 216 18.00 -14.62 -3.65
C CYS A 216 17.66 -13.61 -4.74
N ASP A 217 17.65 -14.04 -5.98
CA ASP A 217 17.47 -13.16 -7.14
C ASP A 217 16.01 -12.72 -7.28
N THR A 218 15.07 -13.63 -7.08
CA THR A 218 13.64 -13.29 -7.09
C THR A 218 13.26 -12.38 -5.91
N PHE A 219 13.84 -12.58 -4.74
CA PHE A 219 13.61 -11.69 -3.60
C PHE A 219 14.20 -10.29 -3.84
N LYS A 220 15.43 -10.21 -4.37
CA LYS A 220 16.02 -8.92 -4.76
C LYS A 220 15.17 -8.20 -5.79
N ARG A 221 14.67 -8.93 -6.81
CA ARG A 221 13.77 -8.37 -7.82
C ARG A 221 12.48 -7.85 -7.19
N LEU A 222 11.86 -8.63 -6.29
CA LEU A 222 10.67 -8.21 -5.56
C LEU A 222 10.87 -6.86 -4.87
N MET A 223 11.99 -6.70 -4.15
CA MET A 223 12.33 -5.46 -3.46
C MET A 223 12.64 -4.30 -4.42
N THR A 224 13.36 -4.57 -5.51
CA THR A 224 13.70 -3.54 -6.51
C THR A 224 12.46 -3.05 -7.26
N ASP A 225 11.55 -3.96 -7.62
CA ASP A 225 10.30 -3.60 -8.28
C ASP A 225 9.35 -2.87 -7.31
N LEU A 226 9.38 -3.19 -6.00
CA LEU A 226 8.70 -2.39 -4.96
C LEU A 226 9.23 -0.96 -4.91
N MET A 227 10.55 -0.79 -4.92
CA MET A 227 11.17 0.55 -4.94
C MET A 227 10.72 1.37 -6.15
N ALA A 228 10.63 0.74 -7.34
CA ALA A 228 10.14 1.38 -8.56
C ALA A 228 8.66 1.78 -8.42
N TYR A 229 7.82 0.89 -7.89
CA TYR A 229 6.41 1.17 -7.59
C TYR A 229 6.24 2.36 -6.62
N VAL A 230 7.00 2.36 -5.51
CA VAL A 230 6.95 3.44 -4.52
C VAL A 230 7.38 4.77 -5.12
N LYS A 231 8.41 4.77 -5.98
CA LYS A 231 8.87 5.96 -6.70
C LYS A 231 7.79 6.53 -7.63
N GLU A 232 7.03 5.66 -8.29
CA GLU A 232 6.03 6.06 -9.28
C GLU A 232 4.74 6.58 -8.61
N TYR A 233 4.24 5.89 -7.60
CA TYR A 233 2.93 6.17 -7.03
C TYR A 233 2.94 6.87 -5.67
N HIS A 234 4.08 6.86 -4.96
CA HIS A 234 4.17 7.30 -3.56
C HIS A 234 5.43 8.13 -3.27
N LEU A 235 5.89 8.93 -4.22
CA LEU A 235 7.19 9.62 -4.20
C LEU A 235 7.46 10.41 -2.90
N THR A 236 6.47 11.08 -2.36
CA THR A 236 6.59 11.94 -1.15
C THR A 236 6.01 11.29 0.11
N GLY A 237 5.56 10.06 0.02
CA GLY A 237 4.82 9.33 1.04
C GLY A 237 3.60 8.65 0.44
N VAL A 238 2.87 7.88 1.25
CA VAL A 238 1.64 7.23 0.77
C VAL A 238 0.67 8.25 0.19
N THR A 239 0.18 7.95 -1.01
CA THR A 239 -0.78 8.79 -1.73
C THR A 239 -2.19 8.51 -1.23
N PHE A 240 -2.82 9.52 -0.64
CA PHE A 240 -4.19 9.51 -0.19
C PHE A 240 -5.12 10.13 -1.24
N ASN A 241 -6.42 9.83 -1.15
CA ASN A 241 -7.43 10.43 -2.01
C ASN A 241 -7.98 11.72 -1.40
N PRO A 242 -7.71 12.91 -1.98
CA PRO A 242 -8.20 14.17 -1.42
C PRO A 242 -9.73 14.27 -1.32
N ARG A 243 -10.45 13.47 -2.14
CA ARG A 243 -11.92 13.39 -2.17
C ARG A 243 -12.47 12.19 -1.42
N GLY A 244 -11.62 11.41 -0.77
CA GLY A 244 -12.00 10.22 0.00
C GLY A 244 -12.74 10.56 1.29
N GLY A 245 -13.23 9.52 1.95
CA GLY A 245 -13.80 9.58 3.31
C GLY A 245 -12.73 9.71 4.39
N ASP A 246 -13.15 9.68 5.65
CA ASP A 246 -12.22 9.60 6.77
C ASP A 246 -11.67 8.17 6.89
N ILE A 247 -10.38 8.05 7.19
CA ILE A 247 -9.67 6.77 7.18
C ILE A 247 -10.23 5.75 8.18
N GLY A 248 -10.85 6.21 9.26
CA GLY A 248 -11.51 5.35 10.26
C GLY A 248 -12.80 4.67 9.77
N SER A 249 -13.41 5.17 8.69
CA SER A 249 -14.59 4.61 8.06
C SER A 249 -14.28 3.74 6.84
N ALA A 250 -13.01 3.66 6.43
CA ALA A 250 -12.61 2.79 5.33
C ALA A 250 -12.87 1.33 5.72
N PRO A 251 -13.58 0.54 4.89
CA PRO A 251 -13.74 -0.88 5.18
C PRO A 251 -12.35 -1.52 5.18
N VAL A 252 -11.97 -2.11 6.32
CA VAL A 252 -10.83 -3.03 6.39
C VAL A 252 -11.24 -4.28 5.64
N THR A 253 -11.23 -4.22 4.32
CA THR A 253 -11.45 -5.41 3.50
C THR A 253 -10.21 -6.28 3.70
N ALA A 254 -10.38 -7.29 4.53
CA ALA A 254 -9.47 -8.40 4.60
C ALA A 254 -9.08 -8.81 3.17
N ALA A 255 -7.80 -9.13 3.00
CA ALA A 255 -7.24 -9.63 1.77
C ALA A 255 -8.26 -10.49 1.01
N LYS A 256 -8.49 -10.18 -0.27
CA LYS A 256 -9.06 -11.18 -1.15
C LYS A 256 -8.10 -12.37 -1.09
N GLU A 257 -8.51 -13.40 -0.35
CA GLU A 257 -7.89 -14.70 -0.49
C GLU A 257 -7.92 -15.04 -1.98
N ASN A 258 -6.75 -15.10 -2.60
CA ASN A 258 -6.58 -15.74 -3.89
C ASN A 258 -6.76 -17.25 -3.69
N THR A 259 -8.00 -17.65 -3.42
CA THR A 259 -8.41 -19.04 -3.56
C THR A 259 -8.61 -19.25 -5.05
N PRO A 260 -7.86 -20.14 -5.71
CA PRO A 260 -8.16 -20.50 -7.10
C PRO A 260 -9.60 -21.01 -7.15
N PRO A 261 -10.37 -20.63 -8.20
CA PRO A 261 -11.76 -21.05 -8.30
C PRO A 261 -11.82 -22.59 -8.24
N PRO A 262 -12.75 -23.17 -7.45
CA PRO A 262 -12.89 -24.63 -7.43
C PRO A 262 -13.20 -25.10 -8.84
N ALA A 263 -12.40 -26.05 -9.31
CA ALA A 263 -12.63 -26.70 -10.58
C ALA A 263 -14.07 -27.22 -10.61
N GLN A 264 -14.88 -26.70 -11.51
CA GLN A 264 -16.22 -27.17 -11.74
C GLN A 264 -16.13 -28.60 -12.30
N SER A 265 -16.25 -29.57 -11.42
CA SER A 265 -16.56 -30.92 -11.85
C SER A 265 -18.01 -30.93 -12.32
N SER A 266 -18.20 -30.91 -13.63
CA SER A 266 -19.46 -31.18 -14.28
C SER A 266 -19.84 -32.67 -14.03
N ALA A 267 -20.51 -32.92 -12.92
CA ALA A 267 -21.22 -34.20 -12.71
C ALA A 267 -22.57 -34.04 -13.41
N LYS A 268 -22.65 -34.67 -14.58
CA LYS A 268 -23.87 -34.91 -15.31
C LYS A 268 -24.84 -35.73 -14.44
N ALA A 269 -26.03 -35.18 -14.25
CA ALA A 269 -27.17 -35.90 -13.71
C ALA A 269 -27.52 -37.08 -14.62
N GLY A 270 -27.60 -38.27 -14.03
CA GLY A 270 -28.16 -39.48 -14.62
C GLY A 270 -29.10 -40.14 -13.63
N LEU A 271 -30.42 -40.02 -13.92
CA LEU A 271 -31.51 -40.71 -13.27
C LEU A 271 -31.37 -42.23 -13.47
N ALA A 272 -31.73 -43.01 -12.48
CA ALA A 272 -32.65 -44.17 -12.52
C ALA A 272 -32.49 -44.90 -11.20
N SER A 273 -33.43 -44.84 -10.32
CA SER A 273 -34.63 -45.65 -10.17
C SER A 273 -34.38 -47.18 -10.09
N ALA A 274 -34.82 -47.67 -8.98
CA ALA A 274 -35.60 -48.86 -8.77
C ALA A 274 -34.95 -50.11 -8.22
N LEU A 275 -35.56 -50.47 -7.17
CA LEU A 275 -36.12 -51.77 -6.76
C LEU A 275 -35.21 -52.71 -5.93
N ALA A 276 -35.53 -52.70 -4.67
CA ALA A 276 -36.22 -53.73 -3.90
C ALA A 276 -35.69 -55.18 -4.03
N GLY A 277 -35.37 -55.76 -2.94
CA GLY A 277 -35.42 -57.21 -2.88
C GLY A 277 -34.55 -57.85 -1.82
N ARG A 278 -35.04 -57.82 -0.57
CA ARG A 278 -35.29 -59.01 0.25
C ARG A 278 -34.17 -59.99 0.56
N LEU A 279 -33.95 -60.11 1.86
CA LEU A 279 -34.09 -61.35 2.65
C LEU A 279 -32.83 -62.19 2.96
N ARG A 280 -32.68 -62.28 4.29
CA ARG A 280 -32.32 -63.40 5.11
C ARG A 280 -30.87 -63.64 5.49
N ARG A 281 -30.70 -63.53 6.78
CA ARG A 281 -29.83 -64.31 7.68
C ARG A 281 -30.03 -65.80 7.51
N PRO A 282 -29.17 -66.70 7.98
CA PRO A 282 -28.67 -66.77 9.36
C PRO A 282 -27.21 -67.27 9.55
N ILE A 283 -26.66 -66.96 10.71
CA ILE A 283 -26.04 -67.70 11.81
C ILE A 283 -25.26 -68.97 11.45
N HIS A 284 -24.00 -69.05 11.80
CA HIS A 284 -23.42 -70.09 12.65
C HIS A 284 -22.01 -69.69 13.10
N SER A 285 -21.89 -69.51 14.37
CA SER A 285 -20.98 -69.97 15.39
C SER A 285 -19.95 -71.04 14.98
N HIS A 286 -18.68 -70.80 15.33
CA HIS A 286 -17.88 -71.69 16.17
C HIS A 286 -16.47 -71.10 16.37
N SER A 287 -16.13 -70.84 17.58
CA SER A 287 -14.77 -70.93 18.15
C SER A 287 -14.64 -72.41 18.61
N PRO A 288 -13.53 -72.97 19.09
CA PRO A 288 -12.23 -72.36 19.41
C PRO A 288 -11.02 -73.26 19.12
N SER A 289 -9.88 -72.88 19.57
CA SER A 289 -8.83 -73.62 20.28
C SER A 289 -7.54 -73.98 19.55
N THR A 290 -6.49 -73.45 20.14
CA THR A 290 -5.19 -74.04 20.56
C THR A 290 -4.35 -74.83 19.57
N ALA A 291 -3.17 -74.39 19.29
CA ALA A 291 -1.87 -74.85 19.74
C ALA A 291 -0.80 -73.83 19.43
#